data_1cb9a8d7fd5b738bc7da50ef79a0086c
#
_entry.id   1cb9a8d7fd5b738bc7da50ef79a0086c
#
_cell.length_a   1.000
_cell.length_b   1.000
_cell.length_c   1.000
_cell.angle_alpha   90.00
_cell.angle_beta   90.00
_cell.angle_gamma   90.00
#
_symmetry.space_group_name_H-M   'P 1'
#
loop_
_entity.id
_entity.type
_entity.pdbx_description
1 polymer ?
#
loop_
_entity_poly.entity_id
_entity_poly.type
_entity_poly.pdbx_seq_one_letter_code
_entity_poly.pdbx_strand_id
1 'polypeptide(L)'
;MKKVYNKLVRAKIPEIIEKSGKEFSYKIISDEEYVKALKDKLIEEAIEVSKANRSNIMEELADVLEVIEAFKVLYSIDPFQLECERQEKEMEKGGFDRKCFLEYVIEEDE
;
A
#
# COMPACT_ATOMS: atom_id res chain seq x y z
N MET A 1 -8.42 24.68 14.79
CA MET A 1 -7.16 23.93 14.92
C MET A 1 -6.75 23.36 13.57
N LYS A 2 -5.48 23.51 13.23
CA LYS A 2 -4.93 23.02 11.96
C LYS A 2 -4.35 21.61 12.15
N LYS A 3 -4.81 20.65 11.36
CA LYS A 3 -4.23 19.31 11.35
C LYS A 3 -3.46 19.11 10.05
N VAL A 4 -2.16 18.83 10.15
CA VAL A 4 -1.27 18.67 9.01
C VAL A 4 -1.20 17.19 8.63
N TYR A 5 -1.40 16.86 7.35
CA TYR A 5 -1.32 15.49 6.85
C TYR A 5 -0.08 15.22 6.03
N ASN A 6 0.27 16.10 5.08
CA ASN A 6 1.45 15.95 4.20
C ASN A 6 1.60 14.54 3.65
N LYS A 7 0.53 14.04 3.03
CA LYS A 7 0.52 12.68 2.49
C LYS A 7 -0.33 12.61 1.24
N LEU A 8 -0.07 11.59 0.44
CA LEU A 8 -0.86 11.31 -0.74
C LEU A 8 -2.27 10.89 -0.32
N VAL A 9 -3.27 11.39 -1.04
CA VAL A 9 -4.68 11.04 -0.82
C VAL A 9 -5.31 10.62 -2.14
N ARG A 10 -6.43 9.89 -2.06
CA ARG A 10 -7.19 9.50 -3.25
C ARG A 10 -7.69 10.75 -3.98
N ALA A 11 -7.85 10.61 -5.31
CA ALA A 11 -8.10 11.74 -6.21
C ALA A 11 -9.36 12.56 -5.88
N LYS A 12 -10.37 11.94 -5.30
CA LYS A 12 -11.63 12.63 -4.97
C LYS A 12 -11.65 13.25 -3.58
N ILE A 13 -10.62 13.03 -2.77
CA ILE A 13 -10.59 13.54 -1.40
C ILE A 13 -10.65 15.07 -1.36
N PRO A 14 -9.88 15.82 -2.19
CA PRO A 14 -10.02 17.29 -2.17
C PRO A 14 -11.45 17.76 -2.43
N GLU A 15 -12.14 17.15 -3.38
CA GLU A 15 -13.54 17.45 -3.68
C GLU A 15 -14.46 17.18 -2.49
N ILE A 16 -14.24 16.06 -1.82
CA ILE A 16 -15.02 15.69 -0.63
C ILE A 16 -14.84 16.70 0.49
N ILE A 17 -13.59 17.12 0.73
CA ILE A 17 -13.30 18.13 1.77
C ILE A 17 -13.92 19.47 1.39
N GLU A 18 -13.83 19.88 0.12
CA GLU A 18 -14.43 21.09 -0.39
C GLU A 18 -15.92 21.15 -0.08
N LYS A 19 -16.62 20.05 -0.35
CA LYS A 19 -18.06 19.96 -0.10
C LYS A 19 -18.40 19.96 1.39
N SER A 20 -17.47 19.59 2.25
CA SER A 20 -17.69 19.63 3.70
C SER A 20 -17.62 21.05 4.27
N GLY A 21 -17.17 22.02 3.49
CA GLY A 21 -17.06 23.41 3.91
C GLY A 21 -15.83 23.71 4.76
N LYS A 22 -14.95 22.75 4.96
CA LYS A 22 -13.72 22.98 5.75
C LYS A 22 -12.67 23.67 4.89
N GLU A 23 -11.88 24.52 5.53
CA GLU A 23 -10.73 25.14 4.90
C GLU A 23 -9.61 24.11 4.78
N PHE A 24 -8.99 24.03 3.61
CA PHE A 24 -7.90 23.05 3.36
C PHE A 24 -7.00 23.52 2.22
N SER A 25 -5.87 22.88 2.11
CA SER A 25 -4.92 23.13 1.03
C SER A 25 -4.37 21.81 0.52
N TYR A 26 -4.22 21.68 -0.79
CA TYR A 26 -3.56 20.55 -1.42
C TYR A 26 -2.81 21.02 -2.66
N LYS A 27 -1.93 20.17 -3.16
CA LYS A 27 -1.21 20.45 -4.40
C LYS A 27 -1.03 19.16 -5.19
N ILE A 28 -0.79 19.31 -6.48
CA ILE A 28 -0.38 18.20 -7.34
C ILE A 28 1.14 18.16 -7.32
N ILE A 29 1.70 17.04 -6.89
CA ILE A 29 3.14 16.88 -6.75
C ILE A 29 3.79 16.45 -8.06
N SER A 30 5.11 16.57 -8.16
CA SER A 30 5.88 16.14 -9.32
C SER A 30 5.92 14.62 -9.43
N ASP A 31 6.29 14.11 -10.61
CA ASP A 31 6.45 12.66 -10.81
C ASP A 31 7.50 12.09 -9.86
N GLU A 32 8.59 12.81 -9.63
CA GLU A 32 9.65 12.39 -8.71
C GLU A 32 9.13 12.30 -7.27
N GLU A 33 8.42 13.32 -6.81
CA GLU A 33 7.80 13.34 -5.48
C GLU A 33 6.75 12.24 -5.33
N TYR A 34 6.04 11.93 -6.42
CA TYR A 34 4.98 10.92 -6.42
C TYR A 34 5.52 9.53 -6.11
N VAL A 35 6.68 9.16 -6.65
CA VAL A 35 7.29 7.84 -6.39
C VAL A 35 7.48 7.64 -4.89
N LYS A 36 8.07 8.62 -4.22
CA LYS A 36 8.28 8.54 -2.77
C LYS A 36 6.96 8.56 -2.00
N ALA A 37 6.05 9.45 -2.39
CA ALA A 37 4.76 9.58 -1.70
C ALA A 37 3.93 8.30 -1.81
N LEU A 38 4.00 7.60 -2.94
CA LEU A 38 3.27 6.36 -3.13
C LEU A 38 3.86 5.23 -2.28
N LYS A 39 5.18 5.16 -2.17
CA LYS A 39 5.85 4.20 -1.27
C LYS A 39 5.48 4.45 0.18
N ASP A 40 5.48 5.71 0.59
CA ASP A 40 5.06 6.09 1.94
C ASP A 40 3.59 5.73 2.18
N LYS A 41 2.76 5.88 1.16
CA LYS A 41 1.34 5.51 1.23
C LYS A 41 1.16 4.01 1.45
N LEU A 42 1.95 3.19 0.77
CA LEU A 42 1.91 1.73 0.97
C LEU A 42 2.25 1.36 2.42
N ILE A 43 3.26 2.01 2.99
CA ILE A 43 3.64 1.79 4.38
C ILE A 43 2.51 2.20 5.32
N GLU A 44 1.90 3.36 5.06
CA GLU A 44 0.77 3.85 5.85
C GLU A 44 -0.38 2.85 5.86
N GLU A 45 -0.77 2.36 4.69
CA GLU A 45 -1.89 1.41 4.58
C GLU A 45 -1.54 0.04 5.19
N ALA A 46 -0.28 -0.37 5.10
CA ALA A 46 0.17 -1.60 5.75
C ALA A 46 0.06 -1.49 7.29
N ILE A 47 0.38 -0.33 7.84
CA ILE A 47 0.22 -0.05 9.27
C ILE A 47 -1.26 -0.13 9.66
N GLU A 48 -2.15 0.43 8.84
CA GLU A 48 -3.58 0.36 9.09
C GLU A 48 -4.09 -1.09 9.10
N VAL A 49 -3.58 -1.92 8.19
CA VAL A 49 -3.89 -3.37 8.18
C VAL A 49 -3.44 -4.02 9.48
N SER A 50 -2.24 -3.67 9.96
CA SER A 50 -1.68 -4.25 11.19
C SER A 50 -2.49 -3.92 12.44
N LYS A 51 -3.24 -2.81 12.40
CA LYS A 51 -4.10 -2.36 13.51
C LYS A 51 -5.55 -2.80 13.36
N ALA A 52 -5.91 -3.33 12.19
CA ALA A 52 -7.29 -3.65 11.88
C ALA A 52 -7.78 -4.85 12.66
N ASN A 53 -9.07 -4.87 12.93
CA ASN A 53 -9.76 -6.02 13.52
C ASN A 53 -10.65 -6.66 12.45
N ARG A 54 -11.38 -7.71 12.84
CA ARG A 54 -12.23 -8.45 11.90
C ARG A 54 -13.28 -7.58 11.20
N SER A 55 -13.78 -6.53 11.85
CA SER A 55 -14.86 -5.70 11.30
C SER A 55 -14.37 -4.74 10.21
N ASN A 56 -13.09 -4.34 10.20
CA ASN A 56 -12.57 -3.36 9.23
C ASN A 56 -11.38 -3.86 8.41
N ILE A 57 -10.93 -5.10 8.59
CA ILE A 57 -9.77 -5.63 7.85
C ILE A 57 -9.99 -5.59 6.32
N MET A 58 -11.20 -5.84 5.86
CA MET A 58 -11.50 -5.84 4.43
C MET A 58 -11.31 -4.45 3.83
N GLU A 59 -11.76 -3.39 4.51
CA GLU A 59 -11.56 -2.01 4.06
C GLU A 59 -10.07 -1.69 3.96
N GLU A 60 -9.30 -2.06 4.97
CA GLU A 60 -7.88 -1.76 5.01
C GLU A 60 -7.10 -2.53 3.93
N LEU A 61 -7.48 -3.77 3.67
CA LEU A 61 -6.87 -4.54 2.57
C LEU A 61 -7.23 -3.92 1.20
N ALA A 62 -8.46 -3.41 1.04
CA ALA A 62 -8.84 -2.73 -0.19
C ALA A 62 -7.99 -1.48 -0.42
N ASP A 63 -7.64 -0.75 0.64
CA ASP A 63 -6.76 0.41 0.53
C ASP A 63 -5.35 0.01 0.09
N VAL A 64 -4.82 -1.11 0.59
CA VAL A 64 -3.53 -1.64 0.13
C VAL A 64 -3.60 -2.01 -1.36
N LEU A 65 -4.67 -2.68 -1.76
CA LEU A 65 -4.85 -3.05 -3.18
C LEU A 65 -4.90 -1.82 -4.09
N GLU A 66 -5.54 -0.73 -3.64
CA GLU A 66 -5.59 0.50 -4.43
C GLU A 66 -4.20 1.09 -4.64
N VAL A 67 -3.36 1.06 -3.62
CA VAL A 67 -1.97 1.50 -3.74
C VAL A 67 -1.21 0.62 -4.73
N ILE A 68 -1.43 -0.70 -4.70
CA ILE A 68 -0.81 -1.63 -5.64
C ILE A 68 -1.25 -1.31 -7.07
N GLU A 69 -2.54 -0.98 -7.28
CA GLU A 69 -3.03 -0.56 -8.60
C GLU A 69 -2.29 0.68 -9.10
N ALA A 70 -2.05 1.65 -8.20
CA ALA A 70 -1.28 2.85 -8.56
C ALA A 70 0.16 2.52 -8.94
N PHE A 71 0.81 1.57 -8.27
CA PHE A 71 2.14 1.10 -8.64
C PHE A 71 2.17 0.45 -10.01
N LYS A 72 1.14 -0.32 -10.34
CA LYS A 72 1.05 -0.94 -11.67
C LYS A 72 1.07 0.11 -12.77
N VAL A 73 0.32 1.19 -12.59
CA VAL A 73 0.29 2.30 -13.54
C VAL A 73 1.64 3.01 -13.58
N LEU A 74 2.20 3.34 -12.42
CA LEU A 74 3.47 4.08 -12.32
C LEU A 74 4.61 3.37 -13.05
N TYR A 75 4.72 2.07 -12.90
CA TYR A 75 5.82 1.27 -13.48
C TYR A 75 5.42 0.52 -14.74
N SER A 76 4.23 0.77 -15.28
CA SER A 76 3.72 0.07 -16.48
C SER A 76 3.76 -1.45 -16.33
N ILE A 77 3.37 -1.93 -15.15
CA ILE A 77 3.35 -3.35 -14.84
C ILE A 77 2.08 -3.98 -15.43
N ASP A 78 2.25 -5.06 -16.20
CA ASP A 78 1.13 -5.84 -16.70
C ASP A 78 0.52 -6.63 -15.52
N PRO A 79 -0.78 -6.45 -15.23
CA PRO A 79 -1.43 -7.18 -14.12
C PRO A 79 -1.31 -8.68 -14.24
N PHE A 80 -1.34 -9.23 -15.46
CA PHE A 80 -1.18 -10.66 -15.70
C PHE A 80 0.22 -11.12 -15.33
N GLN A 81 1.25 -10.36 -15.71
CA GLN A 81 2.63 -10.69 -15.37
C GLN A 81 2.86 -10.63 -13.85
N LEU A 82 2.26 -9.66 -13.17
CA LEU A 82 2.37 -9.57 -11.72
C LEU A 82 1.75 -10.79 -11.05
N GLU A 83 0.58 -11.21 -11.52
CA GLU A 83 -0.09 -12.41 -10.98
C GLU A 83 0.72 -13.67 -11.25
N CYS A 84 1.33 -13.80 -12.43
CA CYS A 84 2.22 -14.93 -12.74
C CYS A 84 3.42 -14.96 -11.77
N GLU A 85 4.01 -13.81 -11.49
CA GLU A 85 5.13 -13.72 -10.54
C GLU A 85 4.69 -14.15 -9.14
N ARG A 86 3.51 -13.73 -8.70
CA ARG A 86 2.96 -14.13 -7.41
C ARG A 86 2.75 -15.64 -7.35
N GLN A 87 2.16 -16.22 -8.41
CA GLN A 87 1.91 -17.66 -8.47
C GLN A 87 3.19 -18.47 -8.53
N GLU A 88 4.20 -18.02 -9.28
CA GLU A 88 5.49 -18.69 -9.34
C GLU A 88 6.15 -18.76 -7.96
N LYS A 89 6.10 -17.67 -7.22
CA LYS A 89 6.63 -17.65 -5.84
C LYS A 89 5.86 -18.59 -4.93
N GLU A 90 4.56 -18.67 -5.10
CA GLU A 90 3.72 -19.58 -4.32
C GLU A 90 4.07 -21.04 -4.64
N MET A 91 4.26 -21.38 -5.92
CA MET A 91 4.66 -22.73 -6.33
C MET A 91 6.04 -23.10 -5.82
N GLU A 92 6.97 -22.16 -5.86
CA GLU A 92 8.36 -22.41 -5.47
C GLU A 92 8.56 -22.47 -3.97
N LYS A 93 7.91 -21.56 -3.24
CA LYS A 93 8.15 -21.37 -1.79
C LYS A 93 6.92 -21.64 -0.92
N GLY A 94 5.76 -21.81 -1.52
CA GLY A 94 4.50 -21.99 -0.82
C GLY A 94 3.87 -20.69 -0.39
N GLY A 95 2.67 -20.79 0.16
CA GLY A 95 1.98 -19.67 0.79
C GLY A 95 2.29 -19.59 2.28
N PHE A 96 1.40 -18.95 3.01
CA PHE A 96 1.58 -18.76 4.46
C PHE A 96 0.62 -19.60 5.30
N ASP A 97 -0.16 -20.47 4.68
CA ASP A 97 -1.23 -21.21 5.33
C ASP A 97 -0.74 -22.28 6.32
N ARG A 98 0.50 -22.75 6.16
CA ARG A 98 1.08 -23.74 7.09
C ARG A 98 1.57 -23.14 8.40
N LYS A 99 1.58 -21.82 8.52
CA LYS A 99 1.96 -21.12 9.75
C LYS A 99 3.39 -21.39 10.18
N CYS A 100 4.30 -21.59 9.20
CA CYS A 100 5.71 -21.85 9.48
C CYS A 100 6.38 -20.57 9.97
N PHE A 101 6.86 -20.58 11.18
CA PHE A 101 7.54 -19.45 11.80
C PHE A 101 9.01 -19.81 11.97
N LEU A 102 9.88 -19.21 11.14
CA LEU A 102 11.31 -19.49 11.17
C LEU A 102 11.94 -18.82 12.38
N GLU A 103 12.53 -19.61 13.26
CA GLU A 103 13.16 -19.09 14.47
C GLU A 103 14.61 -18.68 14.22
N TYR A 104 15.41 -19.57 13.62
CA TYR A 104 16.78 -19.23 13.30
C TYR A 104 17.35 -20.20 12.25
N VAL A 105 18.44 -19.79 11.66
CA VAL A 105 19.26 -20.61 10.76
C VAL A 105 20.70 -20.45 11.21
N ILE A 106 21.44 -21.55 11.28
CA ILE A 106 22.88 -21.48 11.54
C ILE A 106 23.56 -21.36 10.19
N GLU A 107 24.19 -20.22 9.95
CA GLU A 107 24.95 -19.99 8.72
C GLU A 107 26.39 -20.47 8.89
N GLU A 108 26.95 -21.02 7.83
CA GLU A 108 28.35 -21.42 7.84
C GLU A 108 29.23 -20.21 7.56
N ASP A 109 30.28 -20.04 8.37
CA ASP A 109 31.28 -19.00 8.14
C ASP A 109 32.24 -19.49 7.03
N GLU A 110 32.56 -18.55 6.12
CA GLU A 110 33.54 -18.83 5.05
C GLU A 110 34.97 -18.60 5.50
#